data_4b14ab29796a74f9c479e03c6c83f037
#
_entry.id   4b14ab29796a74f9c479e03c6c83f037
#
_cell.length_a   1.000
_cell.length_b   1.000
_cell.length_c   1.000
_cell.angle_alpha   90.00
_cell.angle_beta   90.00
_cell.angle_gamma   90.00
#
_symmetry.space_group_name_H-M   'P 1'
#
loop_
_entity.id
_entity.type
_entity.pdbx_description
1 polymer ?
#
loop_
_entity_poly.entity_id
_entity_poly.type
_entity_poly.pdbx_seq_one_letter_code
_entity_poly.pdbx_strand_id
1 'polypeptide(L)'
;EDISSAPGSVSQVRESTNTLMQIAKGLTIPIFIVGHVTKEGVVAGPRVLEHMVDTVLYFEGDRHATYRILRDVKNRFGSTNEIGVFEMSEEGLRQVLNPSEFMLEGRPTDASGSVVACLMEGTRPILVEVQALINHTAFGMPRRTAVGTDYNRVNLLMAVIEKRMGIQMGDYDAYVN
;
A
#
# COMPACT_ATOMS: atom_id res chain seq x y z
N GLU A 1 31.92 1.16 -23.94
CA GLU A 1 31.74 -0.24 -24.40
C GLU A 1 30.32 -0.39 -24.89
N ASP A 2 30.15 -0.77 -26.14
CA ASP A 2 28.83 -0.96 -26.76
C ASP A 2 28.17 -2.20 -26.16
N ILE A 3 27.08 -2.00 -25.41
CA ILE A 3 26.23 -3.09 -24.91
C ILE A 3 25.54 -3.72 -26.11
N SER A 4 25.87 -4.94 -26.44
CA SER A 4 25.43 -5.66 -27.64
C SER A 4 23.96 -6.10 -27.63
N SER A 5 23.20 -5.76 -26.58
CA SER A 5 21.82 -6.17 -26.40
C SER A 5 20.81 -5.06 -26.74
N ALA A 6 19.62 -5.43 -27.20
CA ALA A 6 18.57 -4.49 -27.59
C ALA A 6 18.20 -3.54 -26.43
N PRO A 7 17.89 -2.26 -26.73
CA PRO A 7 17.45 -1.29 -25.72
C PRO A 7 16.28 -1.81 -24.89
N GLY A 8 16.39 -1.72 -23.55
CA GLY A 8 15.36 -2.18 -22.62
C GLY A 8 15.33 -3.69 -22.36
N SER A 9 16.24 -4.49 -22.96
CA SER A 9 16.34 -5.90 -22.69
C SER A 9 16.84 -6.18 -21.25
N VAL A 10 16.47 -7.34 -20.70
CA VAL A 10 16.93 -7.78 -19.37
C VAL A 10 18.45 -7.79 -19.27
N SER A 11 19.13 -8.21 -20.33
CA SER A 11 20.60 -8.24 -20.39
C SER A 11 21.18 -6.84 -20.30
N GLN A 12 20.65 -5.87 -21.03
CA GLN A 12 21.08 -4.48 -21.01
C GLN A 12 20.88 -3.85 -19.63
N VAL A 13 19.70 -4.06 -19.03
CA VAL A 13 19.40 -3.54 -17.68
C VAL A 13 20.37 -4.11 -16.66
N ARG A 14 20.66 -5.41 -16.72
CA ARG A 14 21.63 -6.07 -15.82
C ARG A 14 23.04 -5.52 -15.97
N GLU A 15 23.51 -5.37 -17.20
CA GLU A 15 24.86 -4.90 -17.49
C GLU A 15 25.07 -3.44 -17.08
N SER A 16 24.09 -2.59 -17.41
CA SER A 16 24.10 -1.19 -16.98
C SER A 16 24.10 -1.06 -15.47
N THR A 17 23.29 -1.87 -14.78
CA THR A 17 23.21 -1.87 -13.31
C THR A 17 24.53 -2.35 -12.69
N ASN A 18 25.15 -3.39 -13.24
CA ASN A 18 26.47 -3.84 -12.78
C ASN A 18 27.52 -2.72 -12.86
N THR A 19 27.54 -2.00 -13.99
CA THR A 19 28.44 -0.87 -14.16
C THR A 19 28.20 0.24 -13.15
N LEU A 20 26.94 0.61 -12.93
CA LEU A 20 26.56 1.61 -11.92
C LEU A 20 26.94 1.17 -10.50
N MET A 21 26.75 -0.10 -10.16
CA MET A 21 27.15 -0.66 -8.87
C MET A 21 28.68 -0.63 -8.66
N GLN A 22 29.45 -0.93 -9.70
CA GLN A 22 30.92 -0.83 -9.63
C GLN A 22 31.36 0.62 -9.39
N ILE A 23 30.74 1.58 -10.08
CA ILE A 23 31.00 3.01 -9.87
C ILE A 23 30.62 3.43 -8.46
N ALA A 24 29.42 3.06 -7.99
CA ALA A 24 28.96 3.38 -6.65
C ALA A 24 29.93 2.89 -5.56
N LYS A 25 30.37 1.63 -5.66
CA LYS A 25 31.30 1.02 -4.71
C LYS A 25 32.73 1.55 -4.82
N GLY A 26 33.18 1.77 -6.05
CA GLY A 26 34.55 2.27 -6.29
C GLY A 26 34.75 3.72 -5.86
N LEU A 27 33.73 4.54 -6.01
CA LEU A 27 33.76 5.96 -5.67
C LEU A 27 33.06 6.31 -4.34
N THR A 28 32.46 5.32 -3.68
CA THR A 28 31.68 5.51 -2.43
C THR A 28 30.58 6.57 -2.59
N ILE A 29 29.85 6.53 -3.70
CA ILE A 29 28.74 7.45 -3.98
C ILE A 29 27.39 6.69 -4.00
N PRO A 30 26.32 7.27 -3.42
CA PRO A 30 24.99 6.69 -3.54
C PRO A 30 24.45 6.89 -4.97
N ILE A 31 23.86 5.82 -5.53
CA ILE A 31 23.21 5.86 -6.84
C ILE A 31 21.75 5.42 -6.66
N PHE A 32 20.81 6.24 -7.12
CA PHE A 32 19.40 5.92 -7.18
C PHE A 32 19.01 5.55 -8.61
N ILE A 33 18.43 4.37 -8.76
CA ILE A 33 17.89 3.87 -10.03
C ILE A 33 16.39 3.93 -9.95
N VAL A 34 15.77 4.75 -10.80
CA VAL A 34 14.30 4.85 -10.88
C VAL A 34 13.80 3.94 -11.98
N GLY A 35 12.90 3.04 -11.63
CA GLY A 35 12.24 2.11 -12.54
C GLY A 35 10.73 2.23 -12.50
N HIS A 36 10.07 1.74 -13.54
CA HIS A 36 8.62 1.66 -13.61
C HIS A 36 8.16 0.20 -13.56
N VAL A 37 7.12 -0.06 -12.78
CA VAL A 37 6.42 -1.35 -12.78
C VAL A 37 5.24 -1.24 -13.76
N THR A 38 5.12 -2.15 -14.73
CA THR A 38 3.96 -2.17 -15.62
C THR A 38 2.72 -2.66 -14.88
N LYS A 39 1.52 -2.33 -15.41
CA LYS A 39 0.22 -2.72 -14.84
C LYS A 39 0.05 -4.23 -14.64
N GLU A 40 0.81 -5.04 -15.35
CA GLU A 40 0.76 -6.51 -15.31
C GLU A 40 1.72 -7.10 -14.24
N GLY A 41 2.41 -6.25 -13.47
CA GLY A 41 3.35 -6.69 -12.43
C GLY A 41 4.58 -7.46 -12.95
N VAL A 42 4.71 -7.56 -14.27
CA VAL A 42 5.77 -8.33 -14.94
C VAL A 42 6.60 -7.39 -15.80
N VAL A 43 7.47 -6.62 -15.19
CA VAL A 43 8.59 -6.04 -15.95
C VAL A 43 9.81 -6.90 -15.67
N ALA A 44 10.34 -7.49 -16.72
CA ALA A 44 11.56 -8.29 -16.65
C ALA A 44 12.76 -7.54 -16.06
N GLY A 45 12.77 -6.20 -16.15
CA GLY A 45 13.80 -5.32 -15.62
C GLY A 45 13.81 -5.17 -14.10
N PRO A 46 12.70 -4.76 -13.42
CA PRO A 46 12.70 -4.47 -11.98
C PRO A 46 13.08 -5.66 -11.11
N ARG A 47 12.56 -6.87 -11.36
CA ARG A 47 12.92 -8.05 -10.57
C ARG A 47 14.40 -8.40 -10.62
N VAL A 48 15.05 -8.20 -11.77
CA VAL A 48 16.50 -8.40 -11.89
C VAL A 48 17.25 -7.37 -11.05
N LEU A 49 16.81 -6.11 -11.08
CA LEU A 49 17.39 -5.03 -10.27
C LEU A 49 17.26 -5.28 -8.78
N GLU A 50 16.10 -5.76 -8.31
CA GLU A 50 15.84 -6.05 -6.90
C GLU A 50 16.86 -7.01 -6.28
N HIS A 51 17.33 -7.99 -7.05
CA HIS A 51 18.37 -8.91 -6.58
C HIS A 51 19.76 -8.30 -6.55
N MET A 52 20.02 -7.30 -7.38
CA MET A 52 21.34 -6.72 -7.57
C MET A 52 21.64 -5.57 -6.59
N VAL A 53 20.66 -4.70 -6.35
CA VAL A 53 20.81 -3.49 -5.54
C VAL A 53 20.75 -3.78 -4.04
N ASP A 54 21.25 -2.87 -3.23
CA ASP A 54 21.30 -3.01 -1.77
C ASP A 54 19.98 -2.68 -1.10
N THR A 55 19.22 -1.74 -1.65
CA THR A 55 17.92 -1.30 -1.13
C THR A 55 16.90 -1.22 -2.27
N VAL A 56 15.67 -1.64 -2.02
CA VAL A 56 14.54 -1.55 -2.95
C VAL A 56 13.39 -0.84 -2.26
N LEU A 57 12.98 0.28 -2.82
CA LEU A 57 11.86 1.07 -2.34
C LEU A 57 10.73 1.03 -3.36
N TYR A 58 9.53 0.66 -2.90
CA TYR A 58 8.32 0.74 -3.71
C TYR A 58 7.58 2.02 -3.39
N PHE A 59 7.20 2.72 -4.46
CA PHE A 59 6.38 3.90 -4.39
C PHE A 59 4.96 3.54 -4.78
N GLU A 60 4.12 3.35 -3.76
CA GLU A 60 2.74 2.87 -3.88
C GLU A 60 1.76 4.04 -3.81
N GLY A 61 0.66 3.95 -4.53
CA GLY A 61 -0.42 4.93 -4.44
C GLY A 61 -1.58 4.57 -5.34
N ASP A 62 -2.79 4.78 -4.86
CA ASP A 62 -3.99 4.69 -5.66
C ASP A 62 -4.14 5.97 -6.52
N ARG A 63 -4.75 5.83 -7.71
CA ARG A 63 -5.04 6.97 -8.60
C ARG A 63 -6.03 7.95 -8.01
N HIS A 64 -6.86 7.48 -7.09
CA HIS A 64 -7.89 8.28 -6.41
C HIS A 64 -7.46 8.78 -5.04
N ALA A 65 -6.33 8.31 -4.51
CA ALA A 65 -5.80 8.76 -3.24
C ALA A 65 -4.80 9.91 -3.42
N THR A 66 -4.92 10.92 -2.58
CA THR A 66 -4.00 12.07 -2.57
C THR A 66 -2.64 11.73 -1.98
N TYR A 67 -2.56 10.65 -1.20
CA TYR A 67 -1.32 10.20 -0.56
C TYR A 67 -0.57 9.15 -1.38
N ARG A 68 0.71 9.02 -1.08
CA ARG A 68 1.64 8.04 -1.61
C ARG A 68 2.44 7.42 -0.47
N ILE A 69 2.68 6.12 -0.55
CA ILE A 69 3.47 5.39 0.44
C ILE A 69 4.78 4.97 -0.22
N LEU A 70 5.90 5.30 0.41
CA LEU A 70 7.21 4.77 0.07
C LEU A 70 7.51 3.64 1.03
N ARG A 71 7.56 2.42 0.52
CA ARG A 71 7.75 1.19 1.29
C ARG A 71 9.12 0.59 1.02
N ASP A 72 9.86 0.30 2.06
CA ASP A 72 11.08 -0.49 1.98
C ASP A 72 10.73 -1.98 1.81
N VAL A 73 11.11 -2.57 0.67
CA VAL A 73 10.85 -3.97 0.34
C VAL A 73 12.10 -4.83 0.54
N LYS A 74 13.26 -4.24 0.37
CA LYS A 74 14.55 -4.88 0.59
C LYS A 74 15.54 -3.86 1.12
N ASN A 75 16.19 -4.20 2.22
CA ASN A 75 17.26 -3.40 2.78
C ASN A 75 18.35 -4.31 3.32
N ARG A 76 19.52 -4.28 2.68
CA ARG A 76 20.65 -5.11 3.07
C ARG A 76 21.29 -4.66 4.40
N PHE A 77 21.13 -3.40 4.76
CA PHE A 77 21.80 -2.77 5.89
C PHE A 77 20.84 -2.33 7.01
N GLY A 78 19.56 -2.59 6.88
CA GLY A 78 18.55 -2.16 7.86
C GLY A 78 17.25 -2.94 7.79
N SER A 79 16.27 -2.45 8.57
CA SER A 79 14.92 -2.98 8.61
C SER A 79 14.14 -2.60 7.35
N THR A 80 13.28 -3.49 6.88
CA THR A 80 12.30 -3.24 5.81
C THR A 80 10.92 -2.84 6.35
N ASN A 81 10.81 -2.62 7.67
CA ASN A 81 9.53 -2.30 8.31
C ASN A 81 9.20 -0.80 8.33
N GLU A 82 10.04 0.03 7.72
CA GLU A 82 9.84 1.47 7.67
C GLU A 82 9.02 1.88 6.45
N ILE A 83 8.13 2.84 6.65
CA ILE A 83 7.37 3.48 5.57
C ILE A 83 7.46 5.01 5.64
N GLY A 84 7.49 5.65 4.48
CA GLY A 84 7.29 7.08 4.33
C GLY A 84 5.90 7.37 3.75
N VAL A 85 5.18 8.32 4.31
CA VAL A 85 3.88 8.77 3.78
C VAL A 85 4.03 10.17 3.22
N PHE A 86 3.55 10.36 2.00
CA PHE A 86 3.62 11.62 1.27
C PHE A 86 2.24 11.97 0.72
N GLU A 87 1.94 13.24 0.61
CA GLU A 87 0.79 13.73 -0.15
C GLU A 87 1.25 14.39 -1.45
N MET A 88 0.40 14.33 -2.46
CA MET A 88 0.61 15.01 -3.73
C MET A 88 -0.01 16.40 -3.64
N SER A 89 0.81 17.45 -3.66
CA SER A 89 0.39 18.85 -3.73
C SER A 89 0.68 19.44 -5.11
N GLU A 90 0.21 20.68 -5.34
CA GLU A 90 0.54 21.42 -6.57
C GLU A 90 2.05 21.67 -6.74
N GLU A 91 2.78 21.77 -5.64
CA GLU A 91 4.23 21.95 -5.62
C GLU A 91 5.03 20.65 -5.71
N GLY A 92 4.34 19.49 -5.73
CA GLY A 92 4.94 18.16 -5.76
C GLY A 92 4.64 17.32 -4.52
N LEU A 93 5.55 16.41 -4.18
CA LEU A 93 5.40 15.51 -3.02
C LEU A 93 5.79 16.23 -1.72
N ARG A 94 4.90 16.21 -0.76
CA ARG A 94 5.12 16.73 0.60
C ARG A 94 5.07 15.57 1.60
N GLN A 95 6.00 15.53 2.54
CA GLN A 95 5.99 14.52 3.60
C GLN A 95 4.82 14.74 4.56
N VAL A 96 4.10 13.66 4.86
CA VAL A 96 3.06 13.63 5.90
C VAL A 96 3.70 13.16 7.20
N LEU A 97 3.92 14.10 8.12
CA LEU A 97 4.58 13.82 9.40
C LEU A 97 3.69 12.98 10.33
N ASN A 98 2.39 13.24 10.32
CA ASN A 98 1.40 12.51 11.09
C ASN A 98 0.33 11.87 10.19
N PRO A 99 0.57 10.66 9.67
CA PRO A 99 -0.40 9.97 8.81
C PRO A 99 -1.75 9.72 9.48
N SER A 100 -1.77 9.54 10.80
CA SER A 100 -3.01 9.32 11.55
C SER A 100 -3.92 10.55 11.52
N GLU A 101 -3.37 11.73 11.66
CA GLU A 101 -4.12 12.98 11.55
C GLU A 101 -4.71 13.17 10.16
N PHE A 102 -3.89 12.92 9.14
CA PHE A 102 -4.31 12.95 7.74
C PHE A 102 -5.44 11.96 7.42
N MET A 103 -5.34 10.73 7.93
CA MET A 103 -6.35 9.68 7.70
C MET A 103 -7.66 9.91 8.44
N LEU A 104 -7.65 10.73 9.49
CA LEU A 104 -8.84 11.08 10.27
C LEU A 104 -9.41 12.45 9.91
N GLU A 105 -8.81 13.15 8.96
CA GLU A 105 -9.28 14.45 8.51
C GLU A 105 -10.69 14.36 7.91
N GLY A 106 -11.58 15.26 8.34
CA GLY A 106 -12.97 15.28 7.88
C GLY A 106 -13.89 14.21 8.50
N ARG A 107 -13.39 13.40 9.44
CA ARG A 107 -14.22 12.41 10.12
C ARG A 107 -15.29 13.10 10.97
N PRO A 108 -16.58 12.72 10.84
CA PRO A 108 -17.63 13.19 11.72
C PRO A 108 -17.45 12.59 13.12
N THR A 109 -17.48 13.41 14.16
CA THR A 109 -17.22 12.99 15.55
C THR A 109 -18.37 12.22 16.19
N ASP A 110 -19.62 12.44 15.71
CA ASP A 110 -20.84 11.91 16.33
C ASP A 110 -21.65 11.00 15.39
N ALA A 111 -21.04 10.49 14.32
CA ALA A 111 -21.74 9.59 13.39
C ALA A 111 -21.69 8.13 13.90
N SER A 112 -22.88 7.50 13.96
CA SER A 112 -22.95 6.06 14.19
C SER A 112 -22.34 5.29 13.01
N GLY A 113 -21.72 4.14 13.30
CA GLY A 113 -21.09 3.32 12.26
C GLY A 113 -19.68 3.76 11.89
N SER A 114 -19.08 4.70 12.60
CA SER A 114 -17.71 5.15 12.45
C SER A 114 -16.90 4.88 13.72
N VAL A 115 -15.77 4.20 13.59
CA VAL A 115 -14.85 3.92 14.71
C VAL A 115 -13.41 4.12 14.26
N VAL A 116 -12.57 4.60 15.16
CA VAL A 116 -11.12 4.68 14.93
C VAL A 116 -10.47 3.36 15.32
N ALA A 117 -9.74 2.76 14.38
CA ALA A 117 -8.92 1.60 14.61
C ALA A 117 -7.44 1.95 14.45
N CYS A 118 -6.56 1.22 15.13
CA CYS A 118 -5.13 1.32 14.96
C CYS A 118 -4.63 0.15 14.13
N LEU A 119 -4.03 0.45 12.99
CA LEU A 119 -3.34 -0.51 12.13
C LEU A 119 -1.83 -0.39 12.31
N MET A 120 -1.12 -1.49 12.10
CA MET A 120 0.34 -1.50 12.06
C MET A 120 0.79 -1.62 10.60
N GLU A 121 1.46 -0.59 10.11
CA GLU A 121 2.16 -0.61 8.84
C GLU A 121 3.66 -0.67 9.08
N GLY A 122 4.21 -1.88 8.95
CA GLY A 122 5.56 -2.16 9.41
C GLY A 122 5.67 -1.99 10.93
N THR A 123 6.52 -1.08 11.39
CA THR A 123 6.66 -0.71 12.81
C THR A 123 5.84 0.52 13.20
N ARG A 124 5.16 1.15 12.25
CA ARG A 124 4.45 2.41 12.46
C ARG A 124 2.96 2.19 12.75
N PRO A 125 2.44 2.61 13.90
CA PRO A 125 1.01 2.63 14.15
C PRO A 125 0.35 3.77 13.35
N ILE A 126 -0.74 3.45 12.66
CA ILE A 126 -1.54 4.41 11.91
C ILE A 126 -3.00 4.29 12.35
N LEU A 127 -3.59 5.40 12.75
CA LEU A 127 -5.01 5.45 13.06
C LEU A 127 -5.80 5.65 11.76
N VAL A 128 -6.81 4.82 11.58
CA VAL A 128 -7.71 4.89 10.43
C VAL A 128 -9.16 4.89 10.90
N GLU A 129 -10.03 5.48 10.12
CA GLU A 129 -11.47 5.35 10.30
C GLU A 129 -11.94 4.05 9.66
N VAL A 130 -12.72 3.27 10.40
CA VAL A 130 -13.47 2.13 9.88
C VAL A 130 -14.94 2.51 9.92
N GLN A 131 -15.60 2.41 8.78
CA GLN A 131 -17.02 2.72 8.64
C GLN A 131 -17.80 1.43 8.37
N ALA A 132 -18.92 1.26 9.06
CA ALA A 132 -19.83 0.16 8.84
C ALA A 132 -21.28 0.66 8.83
N LEU A 133 -22.01 0.34 7.78
CA LEU A 133 -23.43 0.65 7.64
C LEU A 133 -24.21 -0.64 7.48
N ILE A 134 -25.31 -0.77 8.23
CA ILE A 134 -26.23 -1.91 8.19
C ILE A 134 -27.62 -1.41 7.93
N ASN A 135 -28.29 -1.98 6.92
CA ASN A 135 -29.68 -1.69 6.58
C ASN A 135 -30.47 -2.99 6.39
N HIS A 136 -31.77 -2.98 6.67
CA HIS A 136 -32.63 -4.08 6.27
C HIS A 136 -32.57 -4.29 4.77
N THR A 137 -32.45 -5.56 4.35
CA THR A 137 -32.44 -5.87 2.92
C THR A 137 -33.84 -5.69 2.32
N ALA A 138 -33.89 -5.00 1.19
CA ALA A 138 -35.16 -4.76 0.48
C ALA A 138 -35.52 -5.88 -0.51
N PHE A 139 -34.57 -6.80 -0.82
CA PHE A 139 -34.72 -7.71 -1.96
C PHE A 139 -34.53 -9.20 -1.61
N GLY A 140 -34.72 -9.59 -0.37
CA GLY A 140 -34.70 -10.98 0.08
C GLY A 140 -33.32 -11.67 0.14
N MET A 141 -32.30 -11.15 -0.53
CA MET A 141 -30.91 -11.63 -0.42
C MET A 141 -29.99 -10.53 0.12
N PRO A 142 -29.44 -10.68 1.32
CA PRO A 142 -28.57 -9.68 1.93
C PRO A 142 -27.30 -9.45 1.11
N ARG A 143 -26.97 -8.19 0.92
CA ARG A 143 -25.75 -7.77 0.23
C ARG A 143 -24.63 -7.51 1.25
N ARG A 144 -23.44 -7.90 0.89
CA ARG A 144 -22.22 -7.63 1.64
C ARG A 144 -21.25 -6.89 0.74
N THR A 145 -20.81 -5.73 1.15
CA THR A 145 -19.85 -4.93 0.41
C THR A 145 -18.69 -4.58 1.32
N ALA A 146 -17.49 -4.88 0.89
CA ALA A 146 -16.24 -4.55 1.60
C ALA A 146 -15.36 -3.72 0.68
N VAL A 147 -14.91 -2.57 1.16
CA VAL A 147 -13.94 -1.70 0.50
C VAL A 147 -12.78 -1.51 1.46
N GLY A 148 -11.55 -1.57 0.98
CA GLY A 148 -10.37 -1.44 1.84
C GLY A 148 -10.13 -2.58 2.83
N THR A 149 -11.02 -3.59 2.88
CA THR A 149 -10.90 -4.76 3.75
C THR A 149 -11.32 -6.04 3.02
N ASP A 150 -10.95 -7.20 3.60
CA ASP A 150 -11.28 -8.49 2.99
C ASP A 150 -12.75 -8.86 3.18
N TYR A 151 -13.42 -9.21 2.10
CA TYR A 151 -14.84 -9.59 2.08
C TYR A 151 -15.15 -10.80 2.98
N ASN A 152 -14.31 -11.83 2.98
CA ASN A 152 -14.53 -13.02 3.80
C ASN A 152 -14.37 -12.70 5.28
N ARG A 153 -13.47 -11.79 5.61
CA ARG A 153 -13.28 -11.30 6.97
C ARG A 153 -14.51 -10.56 7.49
N VAL A 154 -15.15 -9.73 6.66
CA VAL A 154 -16.41 -9.06 7.01
C VAL A 154 -17.51 -10.09 7.28
N ASN A 155 -17.68 -11.10 6.43
CA ASN A 155 -18.65 -12.16 6.63
C ASN A 155 -18.41 -12.96 7.92
N LEU A 156 -17.16 -13.28 8.20
CA LEU A 156 -16.78 -13.98 9.43
C LEU A 156 -17.12 -13.14 10.67
N LEU A 157 -16.78 -11.85 10.66
CA LEU A 157 -17.09 -10.94 11.77
C LEU A 157 -18.61 -10.81 11.99
N MET A 158 -19.38 -10.72 10.92
CA MET A 158 -20.86 -10.70 11.02
C MET A 158 -21.40 -11.99 11.67
N ALA A 159 -20.90 -13.15 11.27
CA ALA A 159 -21.29 -14.43 11.86
C ALA A 159 -20.91 -14.51 13.36
N VAL A 160 -19.76 -13.95 13.74
CA VAL A 160 -19.35 -13.86 15.15
C VAL A 160 -20.27 -12.93 15.93
N ILE A 161 -20.63 -11.76 15.39
CA ILE A 161 -21.57 -10.82 16.01
C ILE A 161 -22.93 -11.50 16.23
N GLU A 162 -23.45 -12.14 15.21
CA GLU A 162 -24.73 -12.86 15.28
C GLU A 162 -24.70 -13.93 16.38
N LYS A 163 -23.65 -14.77 16.38
CA LYS A 163 -23.54 -15.87 17.33
C LYS A 163 -23.27 -15.42 18.77
N ARG A 164 -22.46 -14.38 18.96
CA ARG A 164 -22.02 -13.95 20.29
C ARG A 164 -22.94 -12.93 20.95
N MET A 165 -23.54 -12.06 20.13
CA MET A 165 -24.37 -10.95 20.61
C MET A 165 -25.86 -11.23 20.45
N GLY A 166 -26.26 -12.30 19.74
CA GLY A 166 -27.66 -12.62 19.47
C GLY A 166 -28.34 -11.65 18.49
N ILE A 167 -27.57 -10.85 17.76
CA ILE A 167 -28.08 -9.90 16.79
C ILE A 167 -28.25 -10.63 15.47
N GLN A 168 -29.49 -10.81 15.00
CA GLN A 168 -29.73 -11.44 13.71
C GLN A 168 -29.24 -10.55 12.57
N MET A 169 -28.31 -11.08 11.79
CA MET A 169 -27.67 -10.38 10.65
C MET A 169 -28.14 -10.91 9.30
N GLY A 170 -28.97 -11.97 9.32
CA GLY A 170 -29.42 -12.66 8.11
C GLY A 170 -30.23 -11.80 7.15
N ASP A 171 -30.96 -10.81 7.68
CA ASP A 171 -31.87 -9.96 6.90
C ASP A 171 -31.32 -8.53 6.68
N TYR A 172 -30.03 -8.34 6.88
CA TYR A 172 -29.41 -7.03 6.76
C TYR A 172 -28.34 -6.98 5.66
N ASP A 173 -28.37 -5.94 4.86
CA ASP A 173 -27.28 -5.52 4.02
C ASP A 173 -26.18 -4.91 4.90
N ALA A 174 -24.91 -5.18 4.59
CA ALA A 174 -23.78 -4.59 5.27
C ALA A 174 -22.76 -4.01 4.30
N TYR A 175 -22.32 -2.80 4.61
CA TYR A 175 -21.33 -2.05 3.85
C TYR A 175 -20.20 -1.67 4.81
N VAL A 176 -18.99 -2.09 4.52
CA VAL A 176 -17.80 -1.85 5.36
C VAL A 176 -16.70 -1.23 4.51
N ASN A 177 -16.11 -0.16 5.02
CA ASN A 177 -15.03 0.58 4.39
C ASN A 177 -13.93 0.89 5.42
#